data_2d1bee34ec7027fcb916587b0ad210d4
#
_entry.id   2d1bee34ec7027fcb916587b0ad210d4
#
_cell.length_a   1.000
_cell.length_b   1.000
_cell.length_c   1.000
_cell.angle_alpha   90.00
_cell.angle_beta   90.00
_cell.angle_gamma   90.00
#
_symmetry.space_group_name_H-M   'P 1'
#
loop_
_entity.id
_entity.type
_entity.pdbx_description
1 polymer ?
#
loop_
_entity_poly.entity_id
_entity_poly.type
_entity_poly.pdbx_seq_one_letter_code
_entity_poly.pdbx_strand_id
1 'polypeptide(L)'
;MKYLISAILILLITSFTPRPLTWIAIGDSITYLNEHPNETDHRITKGYMTMVTEKLPHIQYQNQGHNGWTSGGIAEQFDKLGIGKADIYSVFLGTNDWWQGRPLGTMSDYSSNSGNGTVCGSFRIIIDKIRALNPNAHIILMAPLQRGDFVYLHNNHNNAWGTYKPNKNGQSLESFVSALDSIAQKEKITFVDLYHNSGITLKNMVKFKLVKDQRLQWPAWKDVPWNPETDAYPYPPEAINMTYDGLHPSDRGYAAIAKMLVSIMKRY
;
A
#
# COMPACT_ATOMS: atom_id res chain seq x y z
N MET A 1 -74.82 -22.46 4.79
CA MET A 1 -73.78 -21.38 4.80
C MET A 1 -72.47 -22.00 5.20
N LYS A 2 -71.57 -22.18 4.25
CA LYS A 2 -70.20 -22.70 4.51
C LYS A 2 -69.26 -21.51 4.53
N TYR A 3 -68.67 -21.21 5.66
CA TYR A 3 -67.64 -20.16 5.77
C TYR A 3 -66.28 -20.73 5.31
N LEU A 4 -65.76 -20.23 4.21
CA LEU A 4 -64.36 -20.47 3.73
C LEU A 4 -63.45 -19.52 4.53
N ILE A 5 -62.62 -20.05 5.41
CA ILE A 5 -61.57 -19.31 6.08
C ILE A 5 -60.34 -19.43 5.19
N SER A 6 -59.99 -18.35 4.45
CA SER A 6 -58.76 -18.25 3.71
C SER A 6 -57.66 -17.84 4.69
N ALA A 7 -56.78 -18.76 5.05
CA ALA A 7 -55.54 -18.44 5.80
C ALA A 7 -54.52 -17.83 4.85
N ILE A 8 -54.26 -16.53 4.98
CA ILE A 8 -53.17 -15.85 4.29
C ILE A 8 -51.90 -16.17 5.04
N LEU A 9 -51.07 -17.04 4.48
CA LEU A 9 -49.71 -17.32 4.97
C LEU A 9 -48.79 -16.17 4.55
N ILE A 10 -48.53 -15.21 5.45
CA ILE A 10 -47.54 -14.15 5.23
C ILE A 10 -46.15 -14.77 5.42
N LEU A 11 -45.48 -15.08 4.31
CA LEU A 11 -44.06 -15.45 4.32
C LEU A 11 -43.28 -14.18 4.67
N LEU A 12 -42.83 -14.05 5.90
CA LEU A 12 -41.81 -13.09 6.29
C LEU A 12 -40.48 -13.52 5.69
N ILE A 13 -40.18 -13.03 4.49
CA ILE A 13 -38.85 -13.14 3.91
C ILE A 13 -37.98 -12.17 4.70
N THR A 14 -37.37 -12.63 5.79
CA THR A 14 -36.26 -11.92 6.41
C THR A 14 -35.09 -11.98 5.42
N SER A 15 -34.89 -10.93 4.64
CA SER A 15 -33.69 -10.77 3.84
C SER A 15 -32.51 -10.69 4.81
N PHE A 16 -31.83 -11.80 4.99
CA PHE A 16 -30.51 -11.82 5.64
C PHE A 16 -29.55 -11.03 4.75
N THR A 17 -29.39 -9.73 5.02
CA THR A 17 -28.27 -8.99 4.45
C THR A 17 -27.02 -9.46 5.20
N PRO A 18 -26.05 -10.09 4.52
CA PRO A 18 -24.80 -10.46 5.17
C PRO A 18 -24.17 -9.21 5.80
N ARG A 19 -23.60 -9.34 7.00
CA ARG A 19 -22.90 -8.21 7.61
C ARG A 19 -21.75 -7.77 6.69
N PRO A 20 -21.46 -6.48 6.62
CA PRO A 20 -20.29 -6.00 5.90
C PRO A 20 -19.02 -6.66 6.43
N LEU A 21 -18.08 -6.99 5.52
CA LEU A 21 -16.75 -7.44 5.90
C LEU A 21 -15.89 -6.24 6.36
N THR A 22 -15.16 -6.45 7.44
CA THR A 22 -14.23 -5.46 7.95
C THR A 22 -12.83 -5.68 7.37
N TRP A 23 -12.20 -4.62 6.88
CA TRP A 23 -10.87 -4.63 6.31
C TRP A 23 -9.96 -3.65 7.05
N ILE A 24 -8.87 -4.12 7.65
CA ILE A 24 -7.83 -3.27 8.22
C ILE A 24 -6.65 -3.22 7.24
N ALA A 25 -6.34 -2.02 6.75
CA ALA A 25 -5.24 -1.79 5.83
C ALA A 25 -4.04 -1.24 6.60
N ILE A 26 -3.06 -2.11 6.86
CA ILE A 26 -1.81 -1.78 7.54
C ILE A 26 -0.78 -1.36 6.48
N GLY A 27 -0.16 -0.19 6.66
CA GLY A 27 0.79 0.30 5.67
C GLY A 27 1.58 1.54 6.10
N ASP A 28 2.26 2.11 5.15
CA ASP A 28 3.02 3.35 5.28
C ASP A 28 2.25 4.58 4.73
N SER A 29 2.99 5.59 4.24
CA SER A 29 2.41 6.80 3.64
C SER A 29 1.48 6.51 2.47
N ILE A 30 1.73 5.48 1.66
CA ILE A 30 0.88 5.14 0.52
C ILE A 30 -0.52 4.73 0.99
N THR A 31 -0.62 4.06 2.14
CA THR A 31 -1.89 3.71 2.77
C THR A 31 -2.49 4.91 3.51
N TYR A 32 -1.67 5.63 4.28
CA TYR A 32 -2.08 6.83 5.05
C TYR A 32 -2.81 7.86 4.18
N LEU A 33 -2.25 8.18 3.02
CA LEU A 33 -2.74 9.22 2.11
C LEU A 33 -4.15 8.94 1.55
N ASN A 34 -4.69 7.74 1.71
CA ASN A 34 -6.06 7.43 1.28
C ASN A 34 -7.10 8.39 1.87
N GLU A 35 -6.91 8.84 3.11
CA GLU A 35 -7.81 9.74 3.82
C GLU A 35 -7.25 11.16 3.99
N HIS A 36 -6.06 11.39 3.44
CA HIS A 36 -5.35 12.66 3.58
C HIS A 36 -4.97 13.27 2.21
N PRO A 37 -5.90 13.32 1.22
CA PRO A 37 -5.60 13.87 -0.10
C PRO A 37 -5.24 15.37 -0.05
N ASN A 38 -5.74 16.09 0.95
CA ASN A 38 -5.41 17.50 1.19
C ASN A 38 -3.93 17.72 1.52
N GLU A 39 -3.23 16.70 2.05
CA GLU A 39 -1.79 16.76 2.32
C GLU A 39 -0.94 16.59 1.05
N THR A 40 -1.54 16.37 -0.08
CA THR A 40 -0.84 16.17 -1.36
C THR A 40 -0.87 17.39 -2.28
N ASP A 41 -1.26 18.54 -1.74
CA ASP A 41 -1.42 19.78 -2.52
C ASP A 41 -2.27 19.54 -3.78
N HIS A 42 -3.44 18.90 -3.57
CA HIS A 42 -4.42 18.53 -4.59
C HIS A 42 -3.90 17.60 -5.71
N ARG A 43 -2.83 16.83 -5.45
CA ARG A 43 -2.26 15.90 -6.44
C ARG A 43 -2.95 14.56 -6.51
N ILE A 44 -3.76 14.24 -5.48
CA ILE A 44 -4.67 13.08 -5.49
C ILE A 44 -6.05 13.51 -5.00
N THR A 45 -7.07 12.73 -5.32
CA THR A 45 -8.45 12.93 -4.87
C THR A 45 -8.86 11.85 -3.86
N LYS A 46 -8.39 10.63 -4.01
CA LYS A 46 -8.65 9.48 -3.12
C LYS A 46 -7.62 8.38 -3.32
N GLY A 47 -7.43 7.56 -2.29
CA GLY A 47 -6.53 6.42 -2.35
C GLY A 47 -7.21 5.11 -2.74
N TYR A 48 -6.43 4.03 -2.68
CA TYR A 48 -6.86 2.71 -3.17
C TYR A 48 -7.96 2.07 -2.33
N MET A 49 -8.02 2.31 -1.03
CA MET A 49 -9.05 1.71 -0.17
C MET A 49 -10.43 2.26 -0.50
N THR A 50 -10.54 3.58 -0.65
CA THR A 50 -11.78 4.24 -1.09
C THR A 50 -12.22 3.68 -2.44
N MET A 51 -11.30 3.57 -3.40
CA MET A 51 -11.61 3.03 -4.74
C MET A 51 -12.06 1.55 -4.70
N VAL A 52 -11.50 0.75 -3.79
CA VAL A 52 -11.91 -0.65 -3.59
C VAL A 52 -13.32 -0.71 -3.01
N THR A 53 -13.61 0.04 -1.94
CA THR A 53 -14.93 -0.03 -1.27
C THR A 53 -16.05 0.60 -2.10
N GLU A 54 -15.76 1.55 -2.98
CA GLU A 54 -16.70 2.02 -4.00
C GLU A 54 -17.11 0.89 -4.98
N LYS A 55 -16.24 -0.07 -5.25
CA LYS A 55 -16.51 -1.23 -6.12
C LYS A 55 -17.07 -2.43 -5.36
N LEU A 56 -16.75 -2.54 -4.08
CA LEU A 56 -17.14 -3.62 -3.19
C LEU A 56 -17.80 -3.03 -1.93
N PRO A 57 -19.02 -2.51 -2.02
CA PRO A 57 -19.67 -1.76 -0.94
C PRO A 57 -20.03 -2.63 0.29
N HIS A 58 -19.90 -3.95 0.18
CA HIS A 58 -20.01 -4.88 1.30
C HIS A 58 -18.74 -4.95 2.16
N ILE A 59 -17.67 -4.23 1.79
CA ILE A 59 -16.43 -4.14 2.56
C ILE A 59 -16.31 -2.75 3.16
N GLN A 60 -16.00 -2.68 4.45
CA GLN A 60 -15.68 -1.44 5.16
C GLN A 60 -14.23 -1.48 5.61
N TYR A 61 -13.46 -0.43 5.33
CA TYR A 61 -12.05 -0.39 5.71
C TYR A 61 -11.79 0.48 6.93
N GLN A 62 -10.70 0.15 7.63
CA GLN A 62 -10.02 1.00 8.60
C GLN A 62 -8.60 1.26 8.10
N ASN A 63 -8.23 2.53 8.01
CA ASN A 63 -6.88 2.94 7.62
C ASN A 63 -5.93 2.81 8.82
N GLN A 64 -4.88 2.01 8.65
CA GLN A 64 -3.76 1.86 9.57
C GLN A 64 -2.45 2.13 8.82
N GLY A 65 -2.46 3.17 7.97
CA GLY A 65 -1.28 3.73 7.33
C GLY A 65 -0.55 4.71 8.25
N HIS A 66 0.78 4.66 8.25
CA HIS A 66 1.63 5.51 9.09
C HIS A 66 2.79 6.08 8.28
N ASN A 67 2.88 7.41 8.16
CA ASN A 67 3.87 8.08 7.33
C ASN A 67 5.32 7.71 7.73
N GLY A 68 6.09 7.22 6.75
CA GLY A 68 7.50 6.88 6.94
C GLY A 68 7.77 5.59 7.73
N TRP A 69 6.72 4.87 8.16
CA TRP A 69 6.90 3.69 8.99
C TRP A 69 7.42 2.49 8.19
N THR A 70 8.18 1.67 8.90
CA THR A 70 8.73 0.40 8.45
C THR A 70 7.92 -0.77 9.00
N SER A 71 8.12 -1.96 8.45
CA SER A 71 7.57 -3.19 9.04
C SER A 71 8.00 -3.36 10.50
N GLY A 72 9.24 -2.95 10.81
CA GLY A 72 9.76 -2.96 12.19
C GLY A 72 8.99 -2.04 13.12
N GLY A 73 8.65 -0.83 12.69
CA GLY A 73 7.84 0.11 13.47
C GLY A 73 6.44 -0.43 13.74
N ILE A 74 5.80 -1.00 12.72
CA ILE A 74 4.48 -1.64 12.87
C ILE A 74 4.57 -2.84 13.84
N ALA A 75 5.57 -3.72 13.68
CA ALA A 75 5.73 -4.89 14.56
C ALA A 75 5.92 -4.51 16.02
N GLU A 76 6.70 -3.45 16.30
CA GLU A 76 6.98 -2.95 17.64
C GLU A 76 5.75 -2.31 18.30
N GLN A 77 5.00 -1.52 17.54
CA GLN A 77 3.89 -0.73 18.07
C GLN A 77 2.52 -1.38 17.87
N PHE A 78 2.43 -2.56 17.28
CA PHE A 78 1.20 -3.21 16.85
C PHE A 78 0.08 -3.16 17.89
N ASP A 79 0.39 -3.49 19.15
CA ASP A 79 -0.61 -3.55 20.23
C ASP A 79 -1.11 -2.15 20.67
N LYS A 80 -0.39 -1.08 20.31
CA LYS A 80 -0.74 0.30 20.62
C LYS A 80 -1.47 1.01 19.48
N LEU A 81 -1.47 0.43 18.27
CA LEU A 81 -2.06 1.04 17.09
C LEU A 81 -3.59 0.91 17.02
N GLY A 82 -4.22 0.21 17.97
CA GLY A 82 -5.66 -0.03 17.94
C GLY A 82 -6.12 -0.96 16.81
N ILE A 83 -5.20 -1.79 16.30
CA ILE A 83 -5.52 -2.82 15.30
C ILE A 83 -6.38 -3.88 15.97
N GLY A 84 -7.65 -3.91 15.62
CA GLY A 84 -8.65 -4.83 16.19
C GLY A 84 -8.87 -6.07 15.32
N LYS A 85 -9.90 -6.86 15.71
CA LYS A 85 -10.33 -8.02 14.94
C LYS A 85 -11.03 -7.56 13.64
N ALA A 86 -10.58 -8.11 12.50
CA ALA A 86 -11.19 -7.87 11.19
C ALA A 86 -11.28 -9.16 10.37
N ASP A 87 -12.07 -9.13 9.29
CA ASP A 87 -12.21 -10.25 8.35
C ASP A 87 -11.06 -10.29 7.35
N ILE A 88 -10.52 -9.11 7.01
CA ILE A 88 -9.47 -8.93 6.01
C ILE A 88 -8.38 -8.03 6.62
N TYR A 89 -7.13 -8.39 6.43
CA TYR A 89 -5.97 -7.53 6.68
C TYR A 89 -5.13 -7.45 5.43
N SER A 90 -4.84 -6.25 4.95
CA SER A 90 -3.77 -6.03 3.98
C SER A 90 -2.54 -5.43 4.66
N VAL A 91 -1.35 -5.89 4.28
CA VAL A 91 -0.08 -5.39 4.80
C VAL A 91 0.74 -4.89 3.62
N PHE A 92 0.88 -3.56 3.52
CA PHE A 92 1.56 -2.89 2.43
C PHE A 92 2.75 -2.09 2.99
N LEU A 93 3.87 -2.78 3.19
CA LEU A 93 5.10 -2.30 3.83
C LEU A 93 6.33 -2.80 3.06
N GLY A 94 7.50 -2.29 3.41
CA GLY A 94 8.79 -2.72 2.86
C GLY A 94 9.51 -1.62 2.09
N THR A 95 8.81 -0.63 1.54
CA THR A 95 9.46 0.47 0.82
C THR A 95 10.31 1.35 1.74
N ASN A 96 9.81 1.64 2.94
CA ASN A 96 10.57 2.39 3.95
C ASN A 96 11.65 1.55 4.62
N ASP A 97 11.41 0.25 4.81
CA ASP A 97 12.45 -0.67 5.31
C ASP A 97 13.66 -0.65 4.37
N TRP A 98 13.43 -0.80 3.08
CA TRP A 98 14.47 -0.71 2.07
C TRP A 98 15.13 0.67 2.04
N TRP A 99 14.32 1.76 2.06
CA TRP A 99 14.83 3.14 2.01
C TRP A 99 15.69 3.49 3.21
N GLN A 100 15.31 3.05 4.40
CA GLN A 100 16.06 3.26 5.65
C GLN A 100 17.21 2.28 5.83
N GLY A 101 17.37 1.31 4.91
CA GLY A 101 18.47 0.35 4.92
C GLY A 101 18.34 -0.72 6.00
N ARG A 102 17.11 -1.05 6.43
CA ARG A 102 16.88 -2.16 7.36
C ARG A 102 17.33 -3.48 6.74
N PRO A 103 18.00 -4.37 7.49
CA PRO A 103 18.34 -5.69 6.99
C PRO A 103 17.09 -6.47 6.57
N LEU A 104 17.07 -6.99 5.35
CA LEU A 104 15.97 -7.82 4.87
C LEU A 104 15.83 -9.09 5.71
N GLY A 105 16.96 -9.68 6.08
CA GLY A 105 16.97 -11.00 6.71
C GLY A 105 16.70 -12.13 5.71
N THR A 106 16.40 -13.29 6.26
CA THR A 106 16.20 -14.53 5.50
C THR A 106 14.91 -15.23 5.92
N MET A 107 14.50 -16.24 5.17
CA MET A 107 13.38 -17.12 5.57
C MET A 107 13.68 -17.92 6.86
N SER A 108 14.95 -18.03 7.27
CA SER A 108 15.32 -18.57 8.58
C SER A 108 14.90 -17.61 9.69
N ASP A 109 15.15 -16.30 9.54
CA ASP A 109 14.73 -15.28 10.51
C ASP A 109 13.21 -15.28 10.69
N TYR A 110 12.48 -15.42 9.58
CA TYR A 110 11.02 -15.57 9.61
C TYR A 110 10.59 -16.83 10.37
N SER A 111 11.18 -17.98 10.04
CA SER A 111 10.76 -19.29 10.54
C SER A 111 11.10 -19.53 12.01
N SER A 112 12.24 -19.00 12.46
CA SER A 112 12.70 -19.13 13.85
C SER A 112 12.10 -18.06 14.77
N ASN A 113 11.29 -17.13 14.24
CA ASN A 113 10.79 -15.97 14.99
C ASN A 113 11.94 -15.19 15.67
N SER A 114 12.94 -14.80 14.87
CA SER A 114 14.18 -14.17 15.36
C SER A 114 13.97 -12.77 15.94
N GLY A 115 12.72 -12.28 15.97
CA GLY A 115 12.36 -10.96 16.50
C GLY A 115 12.43 -9.85 15.44
N ASN A 116 12.40 -8.59 15.89
CA ASN A 116 12.19 -7.40 15.06
C ASN A 116 13.48 -6.84 14.43
N GLY A 117 14.60 -7.60 14.44
CA GLY A 117 15.88 -7.14 13.90
C GLY A 117 15.97 -7.10 12.38
N THR A 118 15.15 -7.87 11.69
CA THR A 118 15.08 -7.95 10.23
C THR A 118 13.66 -7.74 9.71
N VAL A 119 13.53 -7.44 8.42
CA VAL A 119 12.21 -7.30 7.78
C VAL A 119 11.44 -8.62 7.82
N CYS A 120 12.10 -9.74 7.51
CA CYS A 120 11.48 -11.06 7.62
C CYS A 120 10.97 -11.36 9.04
N GLY A 121 11.76 -11.03 10.07
CA GLY A 121 11.33 -11.17 11.47
C GLY A 121 10.17 -10.26 11.84
N SER A 122 10.17 -9.01 11.35
CA SER A 122 9.07 -8.05 11.54
C SER A 122 7.76 -8.55 10.94
N PHE A 123 7.79 -9.08 9.71
CA PHE A 123 6.59 -9.65 9.06
C PHE A 123 6.09 -10.89 9.81
N ARG A 124 6.99 -11.71 10.40
CA ARG A 124 6.57 -12.81 11.27
C ARG A 124 5.75 -12.32 12.44
N ILE A 125 6.23 -11.31 13.15
CA ILE A 125 5.52 -10.71 14.29
C ILE A 125 4.15 -10.17 13.86
N ILE A 126 4.08 -9.41 12.75
CA ILE A 126 2.84 -8.82 12.27
C ILE A 126 1.81 -9.92 11.93
N ILE A 127 2.22 -10.95 11.20
CA ILE A 127 1.31 -12.04 10.80
C ILE A 127 0.83 -12.84 12.02
N ASP A 128 1.70 -13.14 12.97
CA ASP A 128 1.32 -13.84 14.21
C ASP A 128 0.31 -13.02 15.01
N LYS A 129 0.50 -11.71 15.13
CA LYS A 129 -0.45 -10.82 15.82
C LYS A 129 -1.80 -10.74 15.10
N ILE A 130 -1.82 -10.64 13.76
CA ILE A 130 -3.06 -10.69 12.98
C ILE A 130 -3.80 -12.01 13.23
N ARG A 131 -3.10 -13.14 13.21
CA ARG A 131 -3.70 -14.46 13.48
C ARG A 131 -4.20 -14.61 14.91
N ALA A 132 -3.53 -14.00 15.86
CA ALA A 132 -4.01 -13.97 17.24
C ALA A 132 -5.34 -13.19 17.38
N LEU A 133 -5.53 -12.11 16.60
CA LEU A 133 -6.78 -11.37 16.56
C LEU A 133 -7.89 -12.13 15.83
N ASN A 134 -7.59 -12.74 14.69
CA ASN A 134 -8.54 -13.55 13.93
C ASN A 134 -7.81 -14.64 13.11
N PRO A 135 -7.81 -15.90 13.57
CA PRO A 135 -7.15 -17.00 12.87
C PRO A 135 -7.76 -17.30 11.49
N ASN A 136 -8.99 -16.86 11.24
CA ASN A 136 -9.71 -17.07 9.99
C ASN A 136 -9.67 -15.84 9.05
N ALA A 137 -8.89 -14.82 9.38
CA ALA A 137 -8.81 -13.62 8.55
C ALA A 137 -8.16 -13.91 7.19
N HIS A 138 -8.65 -13.25 6.16
CA HIS A 138 -7.96 -13.15 4.88
C HIS A 138 -6.79 -12.18 5.01
N ILE A 139 -5.57 -12.69 4.94
CA ILE A 139 -4.36 -11.86 4.98
C ILE A 139 -3.86 -11.66 3.56
N ILE A 140 -3.61 -10.41 3.18
CA ILE A 140 -3.12 -9.99 1.86
C ILE A 140 -1.78 -9.29 2.07
N LEU A 141 -0.67 -9.92 1.68
CA LEU A 141 0.62 -9.26 1.59
C LEU A 141 0.75 -8.54 0.26
N MET A 142 1.09 -7.26 0.30
CA MET A 142 1.26 -6.43 -0.89
C MET A 142 2.74 -6.08 -1.04
N ALA A 143 3.31 -6.39 -2.19
CA ALA A 143 4.69 -6.02 -2.52
C ALA A 143 4.86 -4.50 -2.57
N PRO A 144 6.03 -3.96 -2.21
CA PRO A 144 6.37 -2.57 -2.52
C PRO A 144 6.20 -2.26 -4.01
N LEU A 145 5.87 -1.01 -4.33
CA LEU A 145 5.89 -0.52 -5.71
C LEU A 145 7.33 -0.30 -6.18
N GLN A 146 7.55 -0.30 -7.50
CA GLN A 146 8.76 0.32 -8.03
C GLN A 146 8.82 1.78 -7.60
N ARG A 147 10.01 2.28 -7.35
CA ARG A 147 10.26 3.68 -7.04
C ARG A 147 11.50 4.16 -7.78
N GLY A 148 11.58 5.45 -8.03
CA GLY A 148 12.68 6.05 -8.74
C GLY A 148 13.15 7.33 -8.08
N ASP A 149 13.64 8.27 -8.87
CA ASP A 149 13.87 9.62 -8.38
C ASP A 149 12.56 10.19 -7.82
N PHE A 150 12.63 10.73 -6.62
CA PHE A 150 11.48 11.34 -5.97
C PHE A 150 11.91 12.56 -5.15
N VAL A 151 10.93 13.42 -4.89
CA VAL A 151 11.03 14.50 -3.91
C VAL A 151 9.76 14.48 -3.08
N TYR A 152 9.90 14.27 -1.77
CA TYR A 152 8.74 14.25 -0.89
C TYR A 152 8.15 15.66 -0.75
N LEU A 153 6.85 15.78 -0.99
CA LEU A 153 6.16 17.07 -1.09
C LEU A 153 6.29 17.94 0.17
N HIS A 154 6.17 17.36 1.35
CA HIS A 154 6.23 18.09 2.63
C HIS A 154 7.63 18.13 3.26
N ASN A 155 8.60 17.50 2.64
CA ASN A 155 9.99 17.54 3.07
C ASN A 155 10.90 17.36 1.87
N ASN A 156 11.21 18.47 1.21
CA ASN A 156 12.05 18.48 0.01
C ASN A 156 13.50 18.04 0.25
N HIS A 157 13.95 17.96 1.50
CA HIS A 157 15.24 17.36 1.85
C HIS A 157 15.17 15.83 1.83
N ASN A 158 13.99 15.23 1.98
CA ASN A 158 13.77 13.80 1.80
C ASN A 158 13.54 13.49 0.32
N ASN A 159 14.62 13.37 -0.42
CA ASN A 159 14.59 13.19 -1.86
C ASN A 159 15.67 12.23 -2.37
N ALA A 160 15.49 11.75 -3.59
CA ALA A 160 16.46 10.99 -4.37
C ALA A 160 16.59 11.55 -5.80
N TRP A 161 16.46 12.86 -5.95
CA TRP A 161 16.52 13.52 -7.25
C TRP A 161 17.89 13.36 -7.90
N GLY A 162 17.92 12.70 -9.07
CA GLY A 162 19.15 12.42 -9.82
C GLY A 162 20.10 11.42 -9.13
N THR A 163 19.73 10.91 -7.96
CA THR A 163 20.61 10.06 -7.14
C THR A 163 20.02 8.71 -6.78
N TYR A 164 18.79 8.44 -7.23
CA TYR A 164 18.16 7.16 -6.97
C TYR A 164 19.01 6.01 -7.52
N LYS A 165 19.19 5.01 -6.67
CA LYS A 165 19.85 3.75 -7.02
C LYS A 165 18.96 2.58 -6.63
N PRO A 166 18.72 1.61 -7.54
CA PRO A 166 17.85 0.46 -7.26
C PRO A 166 18.41 -0.51 -6.22
N ASN A 167 19.71 -0.40 -5.92
CA ASN A 167 20.38 -1.15 -4.86
C ASN A 167 20.83 -0.18 -3.77
N LYS A 168 20.38 -0.40 -2.55
CA LYS A 168 20.72 0.40 -1.39
C LYS A 168 21.22 -0.52 -0.27
N ASN A 169 22.38 -0.21 0.28
CA ASN A 169 23.01 -1.04 1.33
C ASN A 169 23.17 -2.52 0.93
N GLY A 170 23.50 -2.79 -0.33
CA GLY A 170 23.64 -4.14 -0.86
C GLY A 170 22.31 -4.88 -1.10
N GLN A 171 21.17 -4.23 -0.95
CA GLN A 171 19.83 -4.83 -1.07
C GLN A 171 19.03 -4.13 -2.16
N SER A 172 18.46 -4.88 -3.09
CA SER A 172 17.50 -4.35 -4.08
C SER A 172 16.10 -4.35 -3.49
N LEU A 173 15.25 -3.41 -3.91
CA LEU A 173 13.83 -3.44 -3.51
C LEU A 173 13.12 -4.71 -4.01
N GLU A 174 13.55 -5.24 -5.15
CA GLU A 174 13.03 -6.51 -5.70
C GLU A 174 13.34 -7.72 -4.79
N SER A 175 14.46 -7.71 -4.05
CA SER A 175 14.74 -8.75 -3.05
C SER A 175 13.72 -8.74 -1.90
N PHE A 176 13.17 -7.59 -1.54
CA PHE A 176 12.07 -7.49 -0.58
C PHE A 176 10.79 -8.10 -1.14
N VAL A 177 10.49 -7.84 -2.41
CA VAL A 177 9.33 -8.46 -3.10
C VAL A 177 9.42 -9.98 -3.05
N SER A 178 10.59 -10.54 -3.43
CA SER A 178 10.83 -11.99 -3.42
C SER A 178 10.72 -12.61 -2.02
N ALA A 179 11.18 -11.90 -0.99
CA ALA A 179 11.04 -12.34 0.39
C ALA A 179 9.58 -12.36 0.85
N LEU A 180 8.80 -11.32 0.51
CA LEU A 180 7.36 -11.25 0.84
C LEU A 180 6.56 -12.33 0.12
N ASP A 181 6.87 -12.62 -1.14
CA ASP A 181 6.26 -13.73 -1.87
C ASP A 181 6.57 -15.07 -1.18
N SER A 182 7.83 -15.30 -0.79
CA SER A 182 8.24 -16.50 -0.06
C SER A 182 7.51 -16.64 1.28
N ILE A 183 7.32 -15.55 2.01
CA ILE A 183 6.52 -15.53 3.24
C ILE A 183 5.06 -15.89 2.94
N ALA A 184 4.47 -15.28 1.92
CA ALA A 184 3.08 -15.54 1.56
C ALA A 184 2.84 -17.00 1.16
N GLN A 185 3.76 -17.60 0.39
CA GLN A 185 3.72 -19.01 0.02
C GLN A 185 3.81 -19.91 1.25
N LYS A 186 4.78 -19.65 2.16
CA LYS A 186 4.94 -20.40 3.40
C LYS A 186 3.69 -20.36 4.26
N GLU A 187 3.09 -19.20 4.40
CA GLU A 187 1.91 -18.94 5.24
C GLU A 187 0.59 -19.31 4.55
N LYS A 188 0.61 -19.62 3.25
CA LYS A 188 -0.56 -19.88 2.41
C LYS A 188 -1.57 -18.73 2.44
N ILE A 189 -1.06 -17.50 2.39
CA ILE A 189 -1.85 -16.27 2.34
C ILE A 189 -1.74 -15.61 0.97
N THR A 190 -2.61 -14.64 0.70
CA THR A 190 -2.63 -13.98 -0.60
C THR A 190 -1.43 -13.05 -0.77
N PHE A 191 -0.75 -13.14 -1.90
CA PHE A 191 0.29 -12.19 -2.31
C PHE A 191 -0.19 -11.34 -3.48
N VAL A 192 0.06 -10.03 -3.41
CA VAL A 192 -0.23 -9.07 -4.48
C VAL A 192 1.08 -8.45 -4.95
N ASP A 193 1.58 -8.95 -6.04
CA ASP A 193 2.81 -8.45 -6.65
C ASP A 193 2.57 -7.13 -7.37
N LEU A 194 2.61 -6.04 -6.60
CA LEU A 194 2.48 -4.69 -7.15
C LEU A 194 3.74 -4.25 -7.89
N TYR A 195 4.91 -4.76 -7.53
CA TYR A 195 6.18 -4.39 -8.13
C TYR A 195 6.22 -4.70 -9.63
N HIS A 196 5.79 -5.91 -9.99
CA HIS A 196 5.83 -6.37 -11.38
C HIS A 196 4.50 -6.15 -12.13
N ASN A 197 3.36 -6.17 -11.42
CA ASN A 197 2.04 -6.29 -12.06
C ASN A 197 1.15 -5.05 -11.95
N SER A 198 1.53 -4.02 -11.17
CA SER A 198 0.72 -2.79 -11.05
C SER A 198 0.72 -1.93 -12.31
N GLY A 199 1.71 -2.11 -13.19
CA GLY A 199 1.97 -1.21 -14.30
C GLY A 199 2.62 0.12 -13.90
N ILE A 200 2.94 0.32 -12.60
CA ILE A 200 3.73 1.46 -12.12
C ILE A 200 5.21 1.09 -12.28
N THR A 201 5.90 1.79 -13.13
CA THR A 201 7.30 1.50 -13.49
C THR A 201 8.16 2.74 -13.46
N LEU A 202 9.48 2.58 -13.38
CA LEU A 202 10.43 3.69 -13.48
C LEU A 202 10.21 4.59 -14.71
N LYS A 203 9.59 4.06 -15.78
CA LYS A 203 9.38 4.79 -17.04
C LYS A 203 8.13 5.68 -17.02
N ASN A 204 7.20 5.49 -16.09
CA ASN A 204 5.92 6.18 -16.09
C ASN A 204 5.52 6.80 -14.75
N MET A 205 6.46 6.94 -13.84
CA MET A 205 6.20 7.55 -12.53
C MET A 205 5.73 8.99 -12.68
N VAL A 206 6.48 9.81 -13.42
CA VAL A 206 6.15 11.20 -13.74
C VAL A 206 6.35 11.46 -15.23
N LYS A 207 5.69 12.49 -15.77
CA LYS A 207 5.78 12.82 -17.19
C LYS A 207 7.02 13.62 -17.53
N PHE A 208 7.43 14.55 -16.65
CA PHE A 208 8.59 15.42 -16.86
C PHE A 208 9.08 15.99 -15.52
N LYS A 209 10.29 16.54 -15.53
CA LYS A 209 10.85 17.32 -14.43
C LYS A 209 10.89 18.81 -14.80
N LEU A 210 10.73 19.67 -13.81
CA LEU A 210 10.94 21.11 -13.97
C LEU A 210 12.42 21.40 -13.73
N VAL A 211 13.08 22.02 -14.71
CA VAL A 211 14.39 22.62 -14.55
C VAL A 211 14.19 24.09 -14.68
N LYS A 212 14.86 24.92 -13.87
CA LYS A 212 14.82 26.37 -13.88
C LYS A 212 14.43 26.92 -15.27
N ASP A 213 13.20 27.40 -15.39
CA ASP A 213 12.56 27.93 -16.61
C ASP A 213 12.46 26.98 -17.82
N GLN A 214 12.70 25.67 -17.63
CA GLN A 214 12.61 24.65 -18.68
C GLN A 214 11.92 23.40 -18.19
N ARG A 215 11.15 22.78 -19.08
CA ARG A 215 10.55 21.46 -18.87
C ARG A 215 11.21 20.45 -19.78
N LEU A 216 11.79 19.42 -19.19
CA LEU A 216 12.34 18.32 -19.92
C LEU A 216 11.44 17.10 -19.80
N GLN A 217 11.00 16.56 -20.93
CA GLN A 217 10.15 15.39 -20.94
C GLN A 217 10.92 14.10 -20.69
N TRP A 218 10.25 13.13 -20.07
CA TRP A 218 10.77 11.79 -19.97
C TRP A 218 10.99 11.17 -21.35
N PRO A 219 12.10 10.46 -21.62
CA PRO A 219 13.27 10.18 -20.77
C PRO A 219 14.43 11.19 -20.91
N ALA A 220 14.22 12.32 -21.60
CA ALA A 220 15.29 13.29 -21.92
C ALA A 220 15.75 14.14 -20.71
N TRP A 221 15.08 14.07 -19.60
CA TRP A 221 15.27 14.89 -18.41
C TRP A 221 16.22 14.30 -17.36
N LYS A 222 16.76 13.10 -17.58
CA LYS A 222 17.69 12.48 -16.64
C LYS A 222 18.85 13.41 -16.32
N ASP A 223 19.37 13.30 -15.11
CA ASP A 223 20.51 14.08 -14.62
C ASP A 223 20.29 15.61 -14.58
N VAL A 224 19.04 16.02 -14.47
CA VAL A 224 18.69 17.42 -14.29
C VAL A 224 19.02 17.85 -12.87
N PRO A 225 19.91 18.84 -12.66
CA PRO A 225 20.20 19.35 -11.33
C PRO A 225 18.99 20.05 -10.73
N TRP A 226 18.72 19.81 -9.44
CA TRP A 226 17.74 20.50 -8.64
C TRP A 226 18.28 20.75 -7.24
N ASN A 227 18.18 21.99 -6.77
CA ASN A 227 18.62 22.38 -5.45
C ASN A 227 17.36 22.70 -4.60
N PRO A 228 17.09 21.93 -3.52
CA PRO A 228 15.91 22.13 -2.66
C PRO A 228 15.89 23.50 -1.98
N GLU A 229 17.03 24.18 -1.81
CA GLU A 229 17.13 25.49 -1.16
C GLU A 229 16.74 26.66 -2.07
N THR A 230 16.89 26.50 -3.38
CA THR A 230 16.79 27.63 -4.33
C THR A 230 15.79 27.40 -5.46
N ASP A 231 15.48 26.15 -5.77
CA ASP A 231 14.71 25.81 -6.95
C ASP A 231 13.25 25.45 -6.59
N ALA A 232 12.32 25.71 -7.52
CA ALA A 232 10.95 25.31 -7.36
C ALA A 232 10.80 23.77 -7.31
N TYR A 233 9.75 23.30 -6.66
CA TYR A 233 9.46 21.86 -6.58
C TYR A 233 9.45 21.22 -7.98
N PRO A 234 10.18 20.13 -8.20
CA PRO A 234 10.49 19.63 -9.55
C PRO A 234 9.32 18.92 -10.24
N TYR A 235 8.29 18.50 -9.53
CA TYR A 235 7.14 17.80 -10.07
C TYR A 235 5.85 18.64 -9.94
N PRO A 236 5.60 19.61 -10.86
CA PRO A 236 4.35 20.35 -10.85
C PRO A 236 3.15 19.42 -11.17
N PRO A 237 1.90 19.84 -10.93
CA PRO A 237 0.71 19.05 -11.20
C PRO A 237 0.65 18.43 -12.61
N GLU A 238 1.16 19.13 -13.61
CA GLU A 238 1.19 18.66 -15.00
C GLU A 238 2.17 17.51 -15.23
N ALA A 239 3.11 17.31 -14.30
CA ALA A 239 4.06 16.18 -14.34
C ALA A 239 3.45 14.89 -13.81
N ILE A 240 2.29 14.93 -13.16
CA ILE A 240 1.64 13.76 -12.58
C ILE A 240 1.39 12.68 -13.65
N ASN A 241 1.79 11.45 -13.34
CA ASN A 241 1.47 10.28 -14.14
C ASN A 241 1.00 9.14 -13.22
N MET A 242 1.74 8.05 -13.07
CA MET A 242 1.38 6.97 -12.13
C MET A 242 1.68 7.34 -10.67
N THR A 243 2.61 8.26 -10.46
CA THR A 243 2.90 8.89 -9.17
C THR A 243 2.84 10.40 -9.32
N TYR A 244 2.75 11.13 -8.21
CA TYR A 244 2.79 12.59 -8.24
C TYR A 244 4.18 13.16 -7.87
N ASP A 245 5.00 12.38 -7.16
CA ASP A 245 6.30 12.83 -6.66
C ASP A 245 7.46 11.85 -6.98
N GLY A 246 7.19 10.80 -7.76
CA GLY A 246 8.15 9.74 -8.09
C GLY A 246 8.15 8.56 -7.10
N LEU A 247 7.31 8.62 -6.04
CA LEU A 247 7.16 7.60 -5.02
C LEU A 247 5.69 7.28 -4.74
N HIS A 248 4.91 8.30 -4.36
CA HIS A 248 3.53 8.13 -3.94
C HIS A 248 2.59 8.08 -5.17
N PRO A 249 1.68 7.10 -5.23
CA PRO A 249 0.75 6.96 -6.34
C PRO A 249 -0.13 8.21 -6.53
N SER A 250 -0.38 8.56 -7.77
CA SER A 250 -1.47 9.46 -8.16
C SER A 250 -2.81 8.71 -8.14
N ASP A 251 -3.93 9.39 -8.43
CA ASP A 251 -5.23 8.73 -8.61
C ASP A 251 -5.14 7.57 -9.63
N ARG A 252 -4.36 7.75 -10.69
CA ARG A 252 -4.12 6.71 -11.69
C ARG A 252 -3.35 5.53 -11.11
N GLY A 253 -2.33 5.78 -10.30
CA GLY A 253 -1.56 4.75 -9.60
C GLY A 253 -2.42 4.02 -8.57
N TYR A 254 -3.19 4.75 -7.77
CA TYR A 254 -4.12 4.15 -6.81
C TYR A 254 -5.21 3.32 -7.49
N ALA A 255 -5.71 3.74 -8.65
CA ALA A 255 -6.67 2.96 -9.43
C ALA A 255 -6.08 1.62 -9.91
N ALA A 256 -4.79 1.60 -10.27
CA ALA A 256 -4.10 0.35 -10.63
C ALA A 256 -4.01 -0.61 -9.44
N ILE A 257 -3.62 -0.12 -8.25
CA ILE A 257 -3.59 -0.90 -7.01
C ILE A 257 -5.00 -1.41 -6.67
N ALA A 258 -6.00 -0.52 -6.68
CA ALA A 258 -7.39 -0.88 -6.37
C ALA A 258 -7.94 -1.96 -7.30
N LYS A 259 -7.65 -1.88 -8.60
CA LYS A 259 -8.05 -2.90 -9.58
C LYS A 259 -7.54 -4.29 -9.22
N MET A 260 -6.29 -4.41 -8.77
CA MET A 260 -5.71 -5.69 -8.35
C MET A 260 -6.38 -6.21 -7.09
N LEU A 261 -6.60 -5.35 -6.09
CA LEU A 261 -7.27 -5.72 -4.84
C LEU A 261 -8.74 -6.11 -5.08
N VAL A 262 -9.50 -5.38 -5.90
CA VAL A 262 -10.88 -5.73 -6.27
C VAL A 262 -10.94 -7.10 -6.91
N SER A 263 -10.00 -7.46 -7.78
CA SER A 263 -9.98 -8.77 -8.44
C SER A 263 -9.85 -9.94 -7.46
N ILE A 264 -9.23 -9.69 -6.29
CA ILE A 264 -9.03 -10.65 -5.21
C ILE A 264 -10.23 -10.61 -4.26
N MET A 265 -10.53 -9.43 -3.72
CA MET A 265 -11.45 -9.24 -2.60
C MET A 265 -12.93 -9.47 -2.99
N LYS A 266 -13.28 -9.38 -4.29
CA LYS A 266 -14.61 -9.74 -4.79
C LYS A 266 -15.00 -11.21 -4.55
N ARG A 267 -14.07 -12.05 -4.10
CA ARG A 267 -14.29 -13.48 -3.80
C ARG A 267 -14.65 -13.71 -2.33
N TYR A 268 -14.50 -12.71 -1.51
CA TYR A 268 -14.79 -12.73 -0.08
C TYR A 268 -16.23 -12.27 0.17
#